data_efd1545c5962dac81d11b40fba35d526
#
_entry.id   efd1545c5962dac81d11b40fba35d526
#
_cell.length_a   1.000
_cell.length_b   1.000
_cell.length_c   1.000
_cell.angle_alpha   90.00
_cell.angle_beta   90.00
_cell.angle_gamma   90.00
#
_symmetry.space_group_name_H-M   'P 1'
#
loop_
_entity.id
_entity.type
_entity.pdbx_description
1 polymer ?
#
loop_
_entity_poly.entity_id
_entity_poly.type
_entity_poly.pdbx_seq_one_letter_code
_entity_poly.pdbx_strand_id
1 'polypeptide(L)'
;MLALALYHMRSLPREAARVRRSADESWKELVQVFISFFEKKHIYLYLVFIFLYRLGEGLAMKIAPIFLKDEVAKGGIALSNENYGLIYGTAGTIAFILGSILSGYYISHFGLKKTLFSLVCIFNIPFAVYLLLAIFQPSNLWWIGTGIVFEYFSYGFGFVGITLFMMQQIAPGKYQMAHYAFANSLMNLSVMVPGMLSGKLATA
;
A
#
# COMPACT_ATOMS: atom_id res chain seq x y z
N MET A 1 -19.84 13.63 -2.27
CA MET A 1 -18.81 13.92 -3.29
C MET A 1 -19.02 15.28 -3.94
N LEU A 2 -20.19 15.65 -4.47
CA LEU A 2 -20.41 16.93 -5.16
C LEU A 2 -20.14 18.15 -4.25
N ALA A 3 -20.64 18.14 -3.01
CA ALA A 3 -20.42 19.22 -2.03
C ALA A 3 -18.93 19.43 -1.68
N LEU A 4 -18.16 18.36 -1.55
CA LEU A 4 -16.72 18.39 -1.32
C LEU A 4 -15.97 18.95 -2.56
N ALA A 5 -16.37 18.59 -3.76
CA ALA A 5 -15.80 19.11 -5.00
C ALA A 5 -16.05 20.63 -5.12
N LEU A 6 -17.28 21.08 -4.83
CA LEU A 6 -17.62 22.51 -4.84
C LEU A 6 -16.85 23.30 -3.77
N TYR A 7 -16.68 22.72 -2.57
CA TYR A 7 -15.87 23.32 -1.51
C TYR A 7 -14.40 23.45 -1.95
N HIS A 8 -13.82 22.40 -2.53
CA HIS A 8 -12.44 22.41 -3.03
C HIS A 8 -12.24 23.40 -4.17
N MET A 9 -13.18 23.50 -5.11
CA MET A 9 -13.10 24.50 -6.20
C MET A 9 -13.06 25.94 -5.67
N ARG A 10 -13.65 26.19 -4.49
CA ARG A 10 -13.66 27.52 -3.87
C ARG A 10 -12.46 27.78 -2.96
N SER A 11 -11.88 26.72 -2.38
CA SER A 11 -10.81 26.81 -1.36
C SER A 11 -9.41 26.58 -1.94
N LEU A 12 -9.29 25.90 -3.09
CA LEU A 12 -7.99 25.69 -3.72
C LEU A 12 -7.46 26.97 -4.38
N PRO A 13 -6.16 27.28 -4.21
CA PRO A 13 -5.52 28.37 -4.92
C PRO A 13 -5.72 28.18 -6.43
N ARG A 14 -6.11 29.23 -7.14
CA ARG A 14 -6.17 29.19 -8.60
C ARG A 14 -4.77 28.94 -9.11
N GLU A 15 -4.57 27.85 -9.86
CA GLU A 15 -3.33 27.62 -10.56
C GLU A 15 -3.06 28.81 -11.48
N ALA A 16 -1.81 29.31 -11.48
CA ALA A 16 -1.37 30.29 -12.45
C ALA A 16 -1.68 29.77 -13.86
N ALA A 17 -2.24 30.63 -14.72
CA ALA A 17 -2.70 30.25 -16.04
C ALA A 17 -1.63 29.38 -16.74
N ARG A 18 -2.00 28.13 -17.04
CA ARG A 18 -1.11 27.21 -17.75
C ARG A 18 -0.74 27.84 -19.09
N VAL A 19 0.52 28.20 -19.23
CA VAL A 19 1.07 28.62 -20.54
C VAL A 19 0.77 27.45 -21.49
N ARG A 20 0.06 27.73 -22.59
CA ARG A 20 -0.18 26.73 -23.65
C ARG A 20 1.18 26.37 -24.26
N ARG A 21 1.70 25.21 -23.87
CA ARG A 21 2.92 24.66 -24.47
C ARG A 21 2.58 23.95 -25.77
N SER A 22 3.50 23.91 -26.69
CA SER A 22 3.37 23.12 -27.92
C SER A 22 3.44 21.63 -27.58
N ALA A 23 2.90 20.77 -28.44
CA ALA A 23 2.96 19.32 -28.25
C ALA A 23 4.41 18.81 -28.18
N ASP A 24 5.31 19.43 -28.96
CA ASP A 24 6.73 19.08 -29.01
C ASP A 24 7.46 19.44 -27.68
N GLU A 25 7.16 20.60 -27.10
CA GLU A 25 7.69 21.01 -25.80
C GLU A 25 7.20 20.11 -24.69
N SER A 26 5.92 19.70 -24.73
CA SER A 26 5.34 18.78 -23.75
C SER A 26 5.98 17.40 -23.83
N TRP A 27 6.26 16.91 -25.03
CA TRP A 27 6.96 15.63 -25.24
C TRP A 27 8.39 15.66 -24.70
N LYS A 28 9.15 16.71 -25.02
CA LYS A 28 10.51 16.90 -24.49
C LYS A 28 10.54 16.95 -22.97
N GLU A 29 9.55 17.63 -22.36
CA GLU A 29 9.45 17.69 -20.90
C GLU A 29 9.13 16.31 -20.29
N LEU A 30 8.23 15.52 -20.88
CA LEU A 30 7.96 14.16 -20.44
C LEU A 30 9.21 13.26 -20.48
N VAL A 31 9.95 13.32 -21.59
CA VAL A 31 11.22 12.57 -21.70
C VAL A 31 12.22 13.03 -20.64
N GLN A 32 12.32 14.33 -20.39
CA GLN A 32 13.22 14.87 -19.38
C GLN A 32 12.81 14.47 -17.95
N VAL A 33 11.51 14.42 -17.65
CA VAL A 33 10.99 13.90 -16.38
C VAL A 33 11.44 12.45 -16.18
N PHE A 34 11.30 11.61 -17.21
CA PHE A 34 11.67 10.21 -17.16
C PHE A 34 13.18 10.01 -16.97
N ILE A 35 14.01 10.70 -17.76
CA ILE A 35 15.47 10.65 -17.65
C ILE A 35 15.91 11.09 -16.24
N SER A 36 15.45 12.26 -15.79
CA SER A 36 15.83 12.81 -14.48
C SER A 36 15.38 11.95 -13.29
N PHE A 37 14.38 11.09 -13.47
CA PHE A 37 14.00 10.10 -12.45
C PHE A 37 15.08 9.03 -12.28
N PHE A 38 15.58 8.46 -13.39
CA PHE A 38 16.59 7.41 -13.36
C PHE A 38 18.02 7.91 -13.08
N GLU A 39 18.28 9.20 -13.27
CA GLU A 39 19.55 9.83 -12.91
C GLU A 39 19.71 10.08 -11.39
N LYS A 40 18.65 9.91 -10.61
CA LYS A 40 18.72 10.13 -9.16
C LYS A 40 19.68 9.14 -8.49
N LYS A 41 20.45 9.68 -7.55
CA LYS A 41 21.38 8.88 -6.74
C LYS A 41 20.63 7.75 -6.02
N HIS A 42 21.13 6.54 -6.15
CA HIS A 42 20.56 5.32 -5.52
C HIS A 42 19.15 4.93 -5.97
N ILE A 43 18.64 5.44 -7.09
CA ILE A 43 17.26 5.19 -7.53
C ILE A 43 16.97 3.69 -7.66
N TYR A 44 17.86 2.90 -8.25
CA TYR A 44 17.68 1.46 -8.42
C TYR A 44 17.55 0.74 -7.08
N LEU A 45 18.35 1.14 -6.07
CA LEU A 45 18.24 0.60 -4.71
C LEU A 45 16.86 0.92 -4.10
N TYR A 46 16.38 2.14 -4.30
CA TYR A 46 15.08 2.57 -3.81
C TYR A 46 13.93 1.82 -4.50
N LEU A 47 14.04 1.55 -5.79
CA LEU A 47 13.05 0.76 -6.54
C LEU A 47 13.02 -0.70 -6.08
N VAL A 48 14.18 -1.31 -5.87
CA VAL A 48 14.28 -2.67 -5.30
C VAL A 48 13.68 -2.70 -3.90
N PHE A 49 13.98 -1.69 -3.07
CA PHE A 49 13.40 -1.58 -1.74
C PHE A 49 11.87 -1.49 -1.77
N ILE A 50 11.30 -0.64 -2.62
CA ILE A 50 9.85 -0.50 -2.80
C ILE A 50 9.23 -1.83 -3.24
N PHE A 51 9.87 -2.50 -4.19
CA PHE A 51 9.39 -3.78 -4.72
C PHE A 51 9.36 -4.85 -3.62
N LEU A 52 10.45 -5.02 -2.89
CA LEU A 52 10.55 -6.00 -1.80
C LEU A 52 9.64 -5.65 -0.62
N TYR A 53 9.45 -4.36 -0.34
CA TYR A 53 8.59 -3.91 0.74
C TYR A 53 7.15 -4.41 0.59
N ARG A 54 6.61 -4.40 -0.64
CA ARG A 54 5.23 -4.74 -0.93
C ARG A 54 5.02 -6.13 -1.57
N LEU A 55 6.08 -6.89 -1.76
CA LEU A 55 6.02 -8.20 -2.41
C LEU A 55 5.06 -9.17 -1.68
N GLY A 56 5.17 -9.24 -0.34
CA GLY A 56 4.33 -10.09 0.50
C GLY A 56 2.86 -9.73 0.41
N GLU A 57 2.55 -8.44 0.40
CA GLU A 57 1.19 -7.93 0.24
C GLU A 57 0.58 -8.36 -1.10
N GLY A 58 1.34 -8.27 -2.19
CA GLY A 58 0.86 -8.66 -3.53
C GLY A 58 0.38 -10.10 -3.62
N LEU A 59 1.01 -11.01 -2.86
CA LEU A 59 0.57 -12.39 -2.71
C LEU A 59 -0.64 -12.50 -1.77
N ALA A 60 -0.56 -11.90 -0.58
CA ALA A 60 -1.58 -11.99 0.45
C ALA A 60 -2.93 -11.44 -0.01
N MET A 61 -2.96 -10.27 -0.65
CA MET A 61 -4.21 -9.62 -1.11
C MET A 61 -5.07 -10.50 -2.03
N LYS A 62 -4.47 -11.42 -2.77
CA LYS A 62 -5.20 -12.32 -3.68
C LYS A 62 -5.63 -13.61 -3.01
N ILE A 63 -4.79 -14.15 -2.16
CA ILE A 63 -5.02 -15.47 -1.51
C ILE A 63 -5.90 -15.32 -0.27
N ALA A 64 -5.70 -14.28 0.54
CA ALA A 64 -6.42 -14.10 1.79
C ALA A 64 -7.96 -14.10 1.67
N PRO A 65 -8.60 -13.38 0.71
CA PRO A 65 -10.05 -13.42 0.56
C PRO A 65 -10.58 -14.80 0.20
N ILE A 66 -9.85 -15.55 -0.63
CA ILE A 66 -10.21 -16.92 -1.04
C ILE A 66 -10.09 -17.82 0.19
N PHE A 67 -8.95 -17.83 0.84
CA PHE A 67 -8.69 -18.62 2.05
C PHE A 67 -9.74 -18.39 3.16
N LEU A 68 -10.11 -17.14 3.42
CA LEU A 68 -11.08 -16.82 4.47
C LEU A 68 -12.49 -17.31 4.15
N LYS A 69 -12.86 -17.42 2.86
CA LYS A 69 -14.21 -17.80 2.43
C LYS A 69 -14.36 -19.26 2.01
N ASP A 70 -13.27 -19.92 1.63
CA ASP A 70 -13.29 -21.32 1.22
C ASP A 70 -13.69 -22.24 2.38
N GLU A 71 -14.26 -23.39 2.03
CA GLU A 71 -14.66 -24.43 2.95
C GLU A 71 -13.48 -24.97 3.75
N VAL A 72 -13.71 -25.32 5.01
CA VAL A 72 -12.68 -25.92 5.88
C VAL A 72 -12.11 -27.22 5.26
N ALA A 73 -12.95 -28.00 4.57
CA ALA A 73 -12.49 -29.21 3.87
C ALA A 73 -11.47 -28.94 2.76
N LYS A 74 -11.41 -27.71 2.24
CA LYS A 74 -10.44 -27.23 1.25
C LYS A 74 -9.27 -26.46 1.87
N GLY A 75 -9.18 -26.47 3.22
CA GLY A 75 -8.15 -25.74 3.95
C GLY A 75 -8.50 -24.29 4.27
N GLY A 76 -9.71 -23.81 3.95
CA GLY A 76 -10.19 -22.47 4.24
C GLY A 76 -10.75 -22.30 5.66
N ILE A 77 -11.32 -21.12 5.93
CA ILE A 77 -11.91 -20.76 7.25
C ILE A 77 -13.44 -20.78 7.22
N ALA A 78 -14.05 -20.87 6.03
CA ALA A 78 -15.50 -20.85 5.79
C ALA A 78 -16.23 -19.64 6.40
N LEU A 79 -15.63 -18.45 6.35
CA LEU A 79 -16.22 -17.23 6.86
C LEU A 79 -17.48 -16.85 6.04
N SER A 80 -18.60 -16.60 6.71
CA SER A 80 -19.80 -16.10 6.05
C SER A 80 -19.54 -14.73 5.41
N ASN A 81 -20.31 -14.40 4.35
CA ASN A 81 -20.17 -13.09 3.67
C ASN A 81 -20.42 -11.91 4.64
N GLU A 82 -21.32 -12.09 5.60
CA GLU A 82 -21.64 -11.09 6.62
C GLU A 82 -20.45 -10.86 7.55
N ASN A 83 -19.90 -11.93 8.13
CA ASN A 83 -18.73 -11.86 9.01
C ASN A 83 -17.49 -11.34 8.27
N TYR A 84 -17.28 -11.78 7.02
CA TYR A 84 -16.22 -11.26 6.17
C TYR A 84 -16.38 -9.75 5.95
N GLY A 85 -17.58 -9.28 5.61
CA GLY A 85 -17.84 -7.85 5.43
C GLY A 85 -17.65 -7.03 6.70
N LEU A 86 -18.06 -7.56 7.86
CA LEU A 86 -17.91 -6.89 9.15
C LEU A 86 -16.41 -6.79 9.57
N ILE A 87 -15.70 -7.90 9.50
CA ILE A 87 -14.31 -7.98 9.99
C ILE A 87 -13.37 -7.30 8.97
N TYR A 88 -13.42 -7.73 7.72
CA TYR A 88 -12.50 -7.28 6.68
C TYR A 88 -12.85 -5.86 6.19
N GLY A 89 -14.13 -5.58 5.96
CA GLY A 89 -14.60 -4.30 5.46
C GLY A 89 -14.66 -3.22 6.53
N THR A 90 -15.29 -3.48 7.67
CA THR A 90 -15.55 -2.45 8.68
C THR A 90 -14.43 -2.37 9.71
N ALA A 91 -14.21 -3.43 10.47
CA ALA A 91 -13.21 -3.42 11.54
C ALA A 91 -11.79 -3.24 10.98
N GLY A 92 -11.47 -3.91 9.88
CA GLY A 92 -10.19 -3.77 9.19
C GLY A 92 -9.95 -2.34 8.70
N THR A 93 -10.95 -1.70 8.09
CA THR A 93 -10.82 -0.31 7.64
C THR A 93 -10.55 0.65 8.80
N ILE A 94 -11.24 0.48 9.93
CA ILE A 94 -11.01 1.30 11.13
C ILE A 94 -9.58 1.07 11.63
N ALA A 95 -9.14 -0.18 11.71
CA ALA A 95 -7.79 -0.55 12.13
C ALA A 95 -6.71 0.04 11.22
N PHE A 96 -6.92 -0.01 9.91
CA PHE A 96 -6.03 0.61 8.92
C PHE A 96 -5.88 2.13 9.14
N ILE A 97 -6.98 2.83 9.37
CA ILE A 97 -6.97 4.27 9.63
C ILE A 97 -6.20 4.58 10.93
N LEU A 98 -6.47 3.83 12.00
CA LEU A 98 -5.77 4.00 13.28
C LEU A 98 -4.27 3.71 13.15
N GLY A 99 -3.91 2.62 12.45
CA GLY A 99 -2.52 2.29 12.15
C GLY A 99 -1.82 3.40 11.37
N SER A 100 -2.48 3.95 10.36
CA SER A 100 -1.93 5.05 9.54
C SER A 100 -1.69 6.33 10.36
N ILE A 101 -2.63 6.70 11.23
CA ILE A 101 -2.49 7.89 12.11
C ILE A 101 -1.33 7.69 13.08
N LEU A 102 -1.28 6.54 13.75
CA LEU A 102 -0.21 6.23 14.70
C LEU A 102 1.16 6.14 14.05
N SER A 103 1.25 5.62 12.82
CA SER A 103 2.47 5.62 12.03
C SER A 103 2.96 7.04 11.72
N GLY A 104 2.06 7.92 11.33
CA GLY A 104 2.39 9.34 11.09
C GLY A 104 2.98 9.99 12.34
N TYR A 105 2.36 9.77 13.50
CA TYR A 105 2.88 10.24 14.79
C TYR A 105 4.25 9.63 15.13
N TYR A 106 4.39 8.32 14.99
CA TYR A 106 5.63 7.59 15.24
C TYR A 106 6.79 8.12 14.36
N ILE A 107 6.54 8.29 13.06
CA ILE A 107 7.56 8.81 12.13
C ILE A 107 7.88 10.27 12.42
N SER A 108 6.89 11.09 12.79
CA SER A 108 7.12 12.51 13.11
C SER A 108 8.00 12.69 14.36
N HIS A 109 7.88 11.78 15.32
CA HIS A 109 8.65 11.85 16.56
C HIS A 109 10.09 11.32 16.41
N PHE A 110 10.27 10.18 15.75
CA PHE A 110 11.59 9.52 15.67
C PHE A 110 12.32 9.76 14.35
N GLY A 111 11.65 10.26 13.34
CA GLY A 111 12.17 10.46 11.99
C GLY A 111 12.16 9.18 11.14
N LEU A 112 11.86 9.33 9.84
CA LEU A 112 11.70 8.23 8.90
C LEU A 112 12.92 7.29 8.84
N LYS A 113 14.13 7.84 8.82
CA LYS A 113 15.36 7.04 8.71
C LYS A 113 15.54 6.04 9.85
N LYS A 114 15.19 6.42 11.09
CA LYS A 114 15.31 5.55 12.28
C LYS A 114 14.19 4.53 12.35
N THR A 115 13.01 4.87 11.85
CA THR A 115 11.80 4.04 11.95
C THR A 115 11.62 3.09 10.77
N LEU A 116 12.34 3.28 9.67
CA LEU A 116 12.11 2.57 8.42
C LEU A 116 12.17 1.04 8.58
N PHE A 117 13.14 0.53 9.34
CA PHE A 117 13.28 -0.91 9.59
C PHE A 117 12.09 -1.47 10.38
N SER A 118 11.67 -0.79 11.45
CA SER A 118 10.49 -1.20 12.23
C SER A 118 9.21 -1.15 11.40
N LEU A 119 9.08 -0.16 10.51
CA LEU A 119 7.95 -0.05 9.58
C LEU A 119 7.90 -1.22 8.61
N VAL A 120 9.04 -1.65 8.05
CA VAL A 120 9.14 -2.86 7.21
C VAL A 120 8.69 -4.10 7.97
N CYS A 121 9.18 -4.28 9.20
CA CYS A 121 8.81 -5.42 10.04
C CYS A 121 7.33 -5.42 10.38
N ILE A 122 6.80 -4.29 10.85
CA ILE A 122 5.38 -4.15 11.21
C ILE A 122 4.48 -4.38 9.98
N PHE A 123 4.91 -3.98 8.80
CA PHE A 123 4.16 -4.20 7.57
C PHE A 123 4.10 -5.66 7.12
N ASN A 124 5.21 -6.40 7.26
CA ASN A 124 5.33 -7.74 6.68
C ASN A 124 5.05 -8.88 7.67
N ILE A 125 5.42 -8.74 8.96
CA ILE A 125 5.23 -9.80 9.97
C ILE A 125 3.75 -10.23 10.10
N PRO A 126 2.76 -9.32 10.07
CA PRO A 126 1.36 -9.70 10.22
C PRO A 126 0.81 -10.62 9.14
N PHE A 127 1.45 -10.74 7.97
CA PHE A 127 1.06 -11.76 7.00
C PHE A 127 1.19 -13.19 7.55
N ALA A 128 2.02 -13.39 8.58
CA ALA A 128 2.06 -14.64 9.33
C ALA A 128 0.74 -14.99 10.04
N VAL A 129 -0.18 -14.04 10.23
CA VAL A 129 -1.53 -14.28 10.75
C VAL A 129 -2.26 -15.29 9.87
N TYR A 130 -2.17 -15.15 8.54
CA TYR A 130 -2.81 -16.10 7.62
C TYR A 130 -2.21 -17.51 7.74
N LEU A 131 -0.90 -17.61 7.95
CA LEU A 131 -0.24 -18.89 8.23
C LEU A 131 -0.75 -19.50 9.53
N LEU A 132 -0.86 -18.72 10.59
CA LEU A 132 -1.39 -19.19 11.88
C LEU A 132 -2.85 -19.61 11.76
N LEU A 133 -3.68 -18.85 11.05
CA LEU A 133 -5.06 -19.22 10.79
C LEU A 133 -5.17 -20.52 9.96
N ALA A 134 -4.27 -20.74 9.01
CA ALA A 134 -4.24 -21.97 8.21
C ALA A 134 -3.81 -23.20 9.03
N ILE A 135 -2.87 -23.04 9.97
CA ILE A 135 -2.39 -24.14 10.82
C ILE A 135 -3.41 -24.50 11.89
N PHE A 136 -3.96 -23.50 12.59
CA PHE A 136 -4.83 -23.71 13.75
C PHE A 136 -6.30 -23.83 13.39
N GLN A 137 -6.74 -23.35 12.24
CA GLN A 137 -8.12 -23.32 11.74
C GLN A 137 -9.16 -23.03 12.85
N PRO A 138 -9.03 -21.91 13.58
CA PRO A 138 -9.91 -21.63 14.70
C PRO A 138 -11.35 -21.43 14.21
N SER A 139 -12.31 -22.06 14.87
CA SER A 139 -13.75 -21.87 14.61
C SER A 139 -14.31 -20.61 15.27
N ASN A 140 -13.59 -20.04 16.23
CA ASN A 140 -14.03 -18.87 16.98
C ASN A 140 -13.75 -17.57 16.19
N LEU A 141 -14.83 -16.85 15.89
CA LEU A 141 -14.80 -15.59 15.12
C LEU A 141 -13.91 -14.51 15.77
N TRP A 142 -13.76 -14.49 17.10
CA TRP A 142 -12.93 -13.54 17.80
C TRP A 142 -11.44 -13.69 17.47
N TRP A 143 -10.94 -14.93 17.39
CA TRP A 143 -9.54 -15.17 17.01
C TRP A 143 -9.27 -14.79 15.57
N ILE A 144 -10.19 -15.15 14.67
CA ILE A 144 -10.09 -14.78 13.26
C ILE A 144 -10.13 -13.25 13.10
N GLY A 145 -11.12 -12.60 13.75
CA GLY A 145 -11.31 -11.17 13.69
C GLY A 145 -10.13 -10.39 14.25
N THR A 146 -9.60 -10.79 15.40
CA THR A 146 -8.43 -10.14 16.01
C THR A 146 -7.20 -10.24 15.12
N GLY A 147 -6.96 -11.39 14.51
CA GLY A 147 -5.86 -11.58 13.57
C GLY A 147 -5.95 -10.65 12.37
N ILE A 148 -7.12 -10.57 11.73
CA ILE A 148 -7.35 -9.73 10.56
C ILE A 148 -7.26 -8.24 10.93
N VAL A 149 -7.83 -7.83 12.06
CA VAL A 149 -7.76 -6.44 12.56
C VAL A 149 -6.31 -6.03 12.83
N PHE A 150 -5.52 -6.92 13.42
CA PHE A 150 -4.09 -6.70 13.66
C PHE A 150 -3.32 -6.57 12.33
N GLU A 151 -3.60 -7.41 11.36
CA GLU A 151 -2.97 -7.33 10.04
C GLU A 151 -3.30 -6.00 9.35
N TYR A 152 -4.58 -5.57 9.34
CA TYR A 152 -4.99 -4.30 8.77
C TYR A 152 -4.40 -3.08 9.47
N PHE A 153 -4.31 -3.12 10.79
CA PHE A 153 -3.63 -2.08 11.57
C PHE A 153 -2.17 -1.94 11.13
N SER A 154 -1.48 -3.06 11.03
CA SER A 154 -0.08 -3.13 10.64
C SER A 154 0.13 -2.72 9.17
N TYR A 155 -0.79 -3.10 8.31
CA TYR A 155 -0.85 -2.63 6.93
C TYR A 155 -0.94 -1.10 6.84
N GLY A 156 -1.89 -0.50 7.54
CA GLY A 156 -2.02 0.97 7.61
C GLY A 156 -0.77 1.64 8.18
N PHE A 157 -0.19 1.04 9.22
CA PHE A 157 1.01 1.55 9.87
C PHE A 157 2.21 1.57 8.92
N GLY A 158 2.47 0.49 8.22
CA GLY A 158 3.60 0.38 7.29
C GLY A 158 3.40 1.14 5.98
N PHE A 159 2.15 1.26 5.50
CA PHE A 159 1.82 1.95 4.25
C PHE A 159 2.19 3.44 4.28
N VAL A 160 2.02 4.12 5.43
CA VAL A 160 2.47 5.50 5.60
C VAL A 160 3.98 5.61 5.48
N GLY A 161 4.72 4.63 5.99
CA GLY A 161 6.18 4.59 5.90
C GLY A 161 6.70 4.57 4.47
N ILE A 162 6.19 3.66 3.63
CA ILE A 162 6.60 3.58 2.23
C ILE A 162 6.19 4.82 1.43
N THR A 163 5.01 5.38 1.72
CA THR A 163 4.55 6.62 1.09
C THR A 163 5.47 7.79 1.41
N LEU A 164 5.82 7.99 2.69
CA LEU A 164 6.75 9.03 3.11
C LEU A 164 8.17 8.79 2.58
N PHE A 165 8.59 7.52 2.48
CA PHE A 165 9.87 7.19 1.86
C PHE A 165 9.92 7.67 0.40
N MET A 166 8.89 7.38 -0.40
CA MET A 166 8.82 7.87 -1.78
C MET A 166 8.80 9.39 -1.86
N MET A 167 8.04 10.06 -0.97
CA MET A 167 7.94 11.51 -0.93
C MET A 167 9.26 12.20 -0.53
N GLN A 168 10.04 11.61 0.37
CA GLN A 168 11.25 12.22 0.93
C GLN A 168 12.52 11.81 0.19
N GLN A 169 12.60 10.61 -0.36
CA GLN A 169 13.82 10.08 -0.97
C GLN A 169 13.77 10.09 -2.51
N ILE A 170 12.61 9.88 -3.11
CA ILE A 170 12.48 9.75 -4.56
C ILE A 170 11.88 11.01 -5.19
N ALA A 171 10.84 11.57 -4.59
CA ALA A 171 10.16 12.73 -5.16
C ALA A 171 11.00 14.01 -5.27
N PRO A 172 11.89 14.39 -4.31
CA PRO A 172 12.52 15.72 -4.31
C PRO A 172 13.20 16.08 -5.62
N GLY A 173 13.04 17.35 -6.05
CA GLY A 173 13.63 17.91 -7.27
C GLY A 173 12.63 18.69 -8.11
N LYS A 174 13.05 19.10 -9.31
CA LYS A 174 12.26 19.94 -10.22
C LYS A 174 10.89 19.34 -10.57
N TYR A 175 10.80 18.01 -10.70
CA TYR A 175 9.60 17.28 -11.11
C TYR A 175 9.01 16.44 -9.98
N GLN A 176 8.94 17.01 -8.78
CA GLN A 176 8.57 16.30 -7.54
C GLN A 176 7.29 15.46 -7.67
N MET A 177 6.19 16.05 -8.15
CA MET A 177 4.90 15.36 -8.28
C MET A 177 4.96 14.22 -9.30
N ALA A 178 5.63 14.43 -10.44
CA ALA A 178 5.77 13.42 -11.47
C ALA A 178 6.66 12.25 -10.99
N HIS A 179 7.76 12.54 -10.31
CA HIS A 179 8.63 11.50 -9.73
C HIS A 179 7.92 10.69 -8.64
N TYR A 180 7.12 11.34 -7.79
CA TYR A 180 6.28 10.64 -6.81
C TYR A 180 5.25 9.74 -7.51
N ALA A 181 4.53 10.27 -8.50
CA ALA A 181 3.54 9.50 -9.25
C ALA A 181 4.17 8.29 -9.96
N PHE A 182 5.37 8.44 -10.52
CA PHE A 182 6.11 7.36 -11.17
C PHE A 182 6.53 6.28 -10.15
N ALA A 183 7.10 6.67 -9.01
CA ALA A 183 7.44 5.75 -7.93
C ALA A 183 6.21 5.00 -7.39
N ASN A 184 5.09 5.70 -7.22
CA ASN A 184 3.82 5.12 -6.79
C ASN A 184 3.26 4.12 -7.82
N SER A 185 3.42 4.39 -9.12
CA SER A 185 3.02 3.44 -10.17
C SER A 185 3.87 2.17 -10.13
N LEU A 186 5.19 2.28 -9.94
CA LEU A 186 6.09 1.15 -9.75
C LEU A 186 5.77 0.37 -8.46
N MET A 187 5.41 1.07 -7.39
CA MET A 187 4.95 0.46 -6.16
C MET A 187 3.68 -0.38 -6.38
N ASN A 188 2.72 0.09 -7.17
CA ASN A 188 1.52 -0.69 -7.50
C ASN A 188 1.85 -1.90 -8.40
N LEU A 189 2.81 -1.75 -9.30
CA LEU A 189 3.30 -2.86 -10.12
C LEU A 189 3.90 -3.99 -9.27
N SER A 190 4.59 -3.65 -8.16
CA SER A 190 5.13 -4.64 -7.23
C SER A 190 4.08 -5.49 -6.52
N VAL A 191 2.84 -5.01 -6.43
CA VAL A 191 1.69 -5.77 -5.92
C VAL A 191 1.01 -6.56 -7.04
N MET A 192 0.90 -5.97 -8.24
CA MET A 192 0.21 -6.61 -9.37
C MET A 192 0.96 -7.85 -9.87
N VAL A 193 2.28 -7.79 -10.01
CA VAL A 193 3.08 -8.91 -10.56
C VAL A 193 2.98 -10.17 -9.68
N PRO A 194 3.24 -10.12 -8.37
CA PRO A 194 3.03 -11.27 -7.49
C PRO A 194 1.57 -11.73 -7.45
N GLY A 195 0.63 -10.78 -7.48
CA GLY A 195 -0.80 -11.08 -7.52
C GLY A 195 -1.23 -11.88 -8.76
N MET A 196 -0.60 -11.68 -9.91
CA MET A 196 -0.82 -12.49 -11.11
C MET A 196 -0.26 -13.92 -10.96
N LEU A 197 0.85 -14.06 -10.25
CA LEU A 197 1.48 -15.36 -9.99
C LEU A 197 0.72 -16.17 -8.93
N SER A 198 0.04 -15.50 -7.99
CA SER A 198 -0.70 -16.14 -6.90
C SER A 198 -1.81 -17.07 -7.38
N GLY A 199 -2.44 -16.77 -8.53
CA GLY A 199 -3.47 -17.63 -9.14
C GLY A 199 -2.92 -19.00 -9.55
N LYS A 200 -1.67 -19.07 -10.03
CA LYS A 200 -1.00 -20.34 -10.35
C LYS A 200 -0.58 -21.13 -9.10
N LEU A 201 -0.24 -20.41 -8.02
CA LEU A 201 0.12 -21.02 -6.75
C LEU A 201 -1.09 -21.61 -6.01
N ALA A 202 -2.27 -21.01 -6.18
CA ALA A 202 -3.51 -21.50 -5.54
C ALA A 202 -4.08 -22.75 -6.23
N THR A 203 -3.63 -23.08 -7.45
CA THR A 203 -4.09 -24.24 -8.23
C THR A 203 -3.07 -25.39 -8.24
N ALA A 204 -1.89 -25.23 -7.63
CA ALA A 204 -0.85 -26.23 -7.49
C ALA A 204 -0.95 -26.93 -6.12
#